data_0e46e75fbfcd8dc5b66e6bcba8a8d176
#
_entry.id   0e46e75fbfcd8dc5b66e6bcba8a8d176
#
_cell.length_a   1.000
_cell.length_b   1.000
_cell.length_c   1.000
_cell.angle_alpha   90.00
_cell.angle_beta   90.00
_cell.angle_gamma   90.00
#
_symmetry.space_group_name_H-M   'P 1'
#
loop_
_entity.id
_entity.type
_entity.pdbx_description
1 polymer ?
#
loop_
_entity_poly.entity_id
_entity_poly.type
_entity_poly.pdbx_seq_one_letter_code
_entity_poly.pdbx_strand_id
1 'polypeptide(L)'
;MIIAPGTKGDDTMKDLIHYLAQALVDYPEQVTVTELEGSQTTVLELKVAKEDIGKVIGKQGRTARALRTILNAASAKMEKRAVLEIVE
;
A
#
# COMPACT_ATOMS: atom_id res chain seq x y z
N MET A 1 -3.59 -21.20 3.54
CA MET A 1 -3.15 -20.03 2.79
C MET A 1 -4.33 -19.24 2.28
N ILE A 2 -4.27 -17.95 2.40
CA ILE A 2 -5.35 -17.08 1.94
C ILE A 2 -5.03 -16.60 0.54
N ILE A 3 -5.97 -16.80 -0.36
CA ILE A 3 -5.86 -16.29 -1.71
C ILE A 3 -6.85 -15.15 -1.82
N ALA A 4 -6.37 -14.00 -2.21
CA ALA A 4 -7.24 -12.83 -2.38
C ALA A 4 -8.14 -13.07 -3.60
N PRO A 5 -9.46 -13.15 -3.40
CA PRO A 5 -10.38 -13.41 -4.51
C PRO A 5 -10.34 -12.23 -5.49
N GLY A 6 -10.35 -12.54 -6.76
CA GLY A 6 -10.39 -11.53 -7.81
C GLY A 6 -9.10 -10.78 -8.02
N THR A 7 -8.02 -11.19 -7.38
CA THR A 7 -6.74 -10.54 -7.57
C THR A 7 -6.19 -10.83 -8.95
N LYS A 8 -5.87 -9.79 -9.69
CA LYS A 8 -5.22 -9.89 -10.97
C LYS A 8 -3.80 -9.37 -10.85
N GLY A 9 -2.94 -9.71 -11.80
CA GLY A 9 -1.54 -9.35 -11.74
C GLY A 9 -1.30 -7.87 -11.45
N ASP A 10 -2.07 -6.99 -12.09
CA ASP A 10 -1.87 -5.55 -11.93
C ASP A 10 -2.38 -5.02 -10.60
N ASP A 11 -3.26 -5.74 -9.94
CA ASP A 11 -3.87 -5.31 -8.67
C ASP A 11 -3.15 -5.88 -7.46
N THR A 12 -2.18 -6.75 -7.64
CA THR A 12 -1.52 -7.46 -6.53
C THR A 12 -0.87 -6.50 -5.53
N MET A 13 -0.16 -5.50 -6.03
CA MET A 13 0.51 -4.54 -5.16
C MET A 13 -0.50 -3.66 -4.42
N LYS A 14 -1.52 -3.22 -5.13
CA LYS A 14 -2.59 -2.42 -4.56
C LYS A 14 -3.31 -3.20 -3.45
N ASP A 15 -3.68 -4.44 -3.73
CA ASP A 15 -4.37 -5.27 -2.76
C ASP A 15 -3.51 -5.54 -1.54
N LEU A 16 -2.22 -5.76 -1.74
CA LEU A 16 -1.29 -6.01 -0.65
C LEU A 16 -1.22 -4.80 0.30
N ILE A 17 -1.03 -3.61 -0.25
CA ILE A 17 -0.95 -2.39 0.54
C ILE A 17 -2.28 -2.12 1.24
N HIS A 18 -3.39 -2.33 0.54
CA HIS A 18 -4.72 -2.14 1.13
C HIS A 18 -4.92 -3.06 2.33
N TYR A 19 -4.59 -4.32 2.17
CA TYR A 19 -4.72 -5.31 3.24
C TYR A 19 -3.84 -4.95 4.45
N LEU A 20 -2.58 -4.61 4.19
CA LEU A 20 -1.67 -4.26 5.28
C LEU A 20 -2.12 -3.02 6.02
N ALA A 21 -2.58 -2.01 5.30
CA ALA A 21 -3.06 -0.79 5.92
C ALA A 21 -4.30 -1.05 6.77
N GLN A 22 -5.22 -1.86 6.29
CA GLN A 22 -6.42 -2.22 7.06
C GLN A 22 -6.07 -2.91 8.37
N ALA A 23 -4.99 -3.69 8.37
CA ALA A 23 -4.56 -4.39 9.59
C ALA A 23 -3.94 -3.45 10.62
N LEU A 24 -3.48 -2.28 10.18
CA LEU A 24 -2.77 -1.34 11.05
C LEU A 24 -3.66 -0.28 11.68
N VAL A 25 -4.83 -0.01 11.10
CA VAL A 25 -5.63 1.15 11.44
C VAL A 25 -6.86 0.78 12.28
N ASP A 26 -7.43 1.80 12.91
CA ASP A 26 -8.67 1.63 13.68
C ASP A 26 -9.91 1.74 12.80
N TYR A 27 -9.80 2.42 11.66
CA TYR A 27 -10.92 2.63 10.74
C TYR A 27 -10.62 2.00 9.39
N PRO A 28 -10.60 0.65 9.32
CA PRO A 28 -10.24 -0.03 8.08
C PRO A 28 -11.17 0.27 6.92
N GLU A 29 -12.42 0.62 7.21
CA GLU A 29 -13.38 0.96 6.17
C GLU A 29 -13.04 2.25 5.44
N GLN A 30 -12.14 3.08 6.01
CA GLN A 30 -11.72 4.32 5.39
C GLN A 30 -10.41 4.19 4.61
N VAL A 31 -9.84 2.99 4.59
CA VAL A 31 -8.61 2.77 3.83
C VAL A 31 -8.92 2.74 2.34
N THR A 32 -8.21 3.56 1.59
CA THR A 32 -8.34 3.61 0.13
C THR A 32 -6.95 3.62 -0.47
N VAL A 33 -6.74 2.81 -1.49
CA VAL A 33 -5.49 2.80 -2.25
C VAL A 33 -5.83 3.13 -3.69
N THR A 34 -5.20 4.16 -4.21
CA THR A 34 -5.38 4.59 -5.60
C THR A 34 -4.10 4.31 -6.36
N GLU A 35 -4.24 3.69 -7.49
CA GLU A 35 -3.11 3.37 -8.34
C GLU A 35 -3.04 4.34 -9.51
N LEU A 36 -1.90 5.03 -9.63
CA LEU A 36 -1.63 5.92 -10.74
C LEU A 36 -0.53 5.31 -11.57
N GLU A 37 -0.88 4.81 -12.73
CA GLU A 37 0.06 4.10 -13.60
C GLU A 37 0.74 5.07 -14.57
N GLY A 38 2.07 5.15 -14.47
CA GLY A 38 2.89 5.84 -15.46
C GLY A 38 3.48 4.83 -16.43
N SER A 39 4.32 5.31 -17.34
CA SER A 39 4.93 4.45 -18.36
C SER A 39 5.89 3.43 -17.76
N GLN A 40 6.59 3.79 -16.69
CA GLN A 40 7.58 2.91 -16.07
C GLN A 40 7.43 2.81 -14.56
N THR A 41 6.63 3.68 -13.97
CA THR A 41 6.48 3.75 -12.53
C THR A 41 5.01 3.79 -12.17
N THR A 42 4.63 3.01 -11.18
CA THR A 42 3.28 3.03 -10.62
C THR A 42 3.34 3.70 -9.25
N VAL A 43 2.47 4.66 -9.02
CA VAL A 43 2.37 5.31 -7.72
C VAL A 43 1.12 4.78 -7.03
N LEU A 44 1.27 4.29 -5.81
CA LEU A 44 0.16 3.86 -4.99
C LEU A 44 -0.06 4.92 -3.91
N GLU A 45 -1.22 5.56 -3.96
CA GLU A 45 -1.60 6.56 -2.97
C GLU A 45 -2.44 5.89 -1.91
N LEU A 46 -1.93 5.87 -0.70
CA LEU A 46 -2.64 5.30 0.44
C LEU A 46 -3.31 6.42 1.23
N LYS A 47 -4.63 6.31 1.37
CA LYS A 47 -5.42 7.25 2.16
C LYS A 47 -6.10 6.49 3.28
N VAL A 48 -6.02 7.03 4.49
CA VAL A 48 -6.65 6.46 5.67
C VAL A 48 -7.38 7.55 6.43
N ALA A 49 -8.13 7.17 7.46
CA ALA A 49 -8.75 8.15 8.33
C ALA A 49 -7.66 9.06 8.91
N LYS A 50 -7.99 10.32 9.09
CA LYS A 50 -7.06 11.31 9.62
C LYS A 50 -6.44 10.84 10.93
N GLU A 51 -7.25 10.23 11.78
CA GLU A 51 -6.81 9.72 13.08
C GLU A 51 -5.81 8.56 12.96
N ASP A 52 -5.79 7.92 11.81
CA ASP A 52 -4.95 6.74 11.59
C ASP A 52 -3.65 7.03 10.84
N ILE A 53 -3.45 8.26 10.40
CA ILE A 53 -2.25 8.60 9.63
C ILE A 53 -0.98 8.23 10.40
N GLY A 54 -0.93 8.54 11.69
CA GLY A 54 0.22 8.20 12.52
C GLY A 54 0.48 6.70 12.60
N LYS A 55 -0.56 5.88 12.47
CA LYS A 55 -0.42 4.43 12.54
C LYS A 55 0.23 3.84 11.30
N VAL A 56 -0.03 4.43 10.13
CA VAL A 56 0.59 3.93 8.90
C VAL A 56 1.97 4.53 8.69
N ILE A 57 2.26 5.67 9.29
CA ILE A 57 3.62 6.23 9.26
C ILE A 57 4.49 5.52 10.31
N GLY A 58 3.96 5.38 11.51
CA GLY A 58 4.65 4.74 12.61
C GLY A 58 5.69 5.64 13.25
N LYS A 59 6.23 5.18 14.36
CA LYS A 59 7.24 5.92 15.10
C LYS A 59 8.47 6.11 14.25
N GLN A 60 8.88 7.36 14.06
CA GLN A 60 10.05 7.70 13.25
C GLN A 60 9.94 7.20 11.81
N GLY A 61 8.70 7.03 11.32
CA GLY A 61 8.47 6.59 9.95
C GLY A 61 8.73 5.12 9.71
N ARG A 62 8.87 4.32 10.74
CA ARG A 62 9.26 2.90 10.60
C ARG A 62 8.22 2.07 9.87
N THR A 63 6.94 2.31 10.16
CA THR A 63 5.87 1.54 9.51
C THR A 63 5.81 1.88 8.03
N ALA A 64 5.86 3.17 7.70
CA ALA A 64 5.86 3.60 6.29
C ALA A 64 7.05 3.02 5.55
N ARG A 65 8.23 2.99 6.18
CA ARG A 65 9.42 2.42 5.58
C ARG A 65 9.26 0.92 5.33
N ALA A 66 8.65 0.21 6.29
CA ALA A 66 8.39 -1.21 6.14
C ALA A 66 7.42 -1.47 4.99
N LEU A 67 6.36 -0.66 4.86
CA LEU A 67 5.42 -0.78 3.76
C LEU A 67 6.10 -0.57 2.42
N ARG A 68 6.99 0.42 2.35
CA ARG A 68 7.74 0.68 1.12
C ARG A 68 8.69 -0.47 0.78
N THR A 69 9.31 -1.07 1.79
CA THR A 69 10.19 -2.22 1.57
C THR A 69 9.41 -3.41 1.02
N ILE A 70 8.24 -3.68 1.58
CA ILE A 70 7.40 -4.77 1.12
C ILE A 70 6.94 -4.49 -0.33
N LEU A 71 6.55 -3.26 -0.61
CA LEU A 71 6.11 -2.88 -1.93
C LEU A 71 7.23 -3.02 -2.95
N ASN A 72 8.44 -2.61 -2.59
CA ASN A 72 9.59 -2.73 -3.48
C ASN A 72 9.89 -4.19 -3.79
N ALA A 73 9.79 -5.06 -2.81
CA ALA A 73 10.02 -6.49 -3.02
C ALA A 73 8.97 -7.07 -3.96
N ALA A 74 7.71 -6.69 -3.78
CA ALA A 74 6.64 -7.17 -4.64
C ALA A 74 6.78 -6.65 -6.06
N SER A 75 7.13 -5.37 -6.22
CA SER A 75 7.28 -4.76 -7.53
C SER A 75 8.47 -5.33 -8.29
N ALA A 76 9.53 -5.69 -7.59
CA ALA A 76 10.70 -6.29 -8.23
C ALA A 76 10.34 -7.62 -8.89
N LYS A 77 9.49 -8.41 -8.24
CA LYS A 77 9.03 -9.68 -8.82
C LYS A 77 8.18 -9.48 -10.07
N MET A 78 7.52 -8.34 -10.17
CA MET A 78 6.64 -8.02 -11.29
C MET A 78 7.36 -7.21 -12.36
N GLU A 79 8.66 -6.96 -12.17
CA GLU A 79 9.47 -6.17 -13.08
C GLU A 79 8.91 -4.77 -13.30
N LYS A 80 8.27 -4.23 -12.26
CA LYS A 80 7.72 -2.88 -12.26
C LYS A 80 8.34 -2.08 -11.13
N ARG A 81 8.32 -0.78 -11.29
CA ARG A 81 8.74 0.11 -10.22
C ARG A 81 7.50 0.70 -9.57
N ALA A 82 7.41 0.58 -8.26
CA ALA A 82 6.26 1.10 -7.53
C ALA A 82 6.72 2.00 -6.40
N VAL A 83 5.97 3.07 -6.19
CA VAL A 83 6.23 4.06 -5.14
C VAL A 83 4.98 4.18 -4.30
N LEU A 84 5.16 4.27 -3.00
CA LEU A 84 4.04 4.45 -2.06
C LEU A 84 4.03 5.89 -1.57
N GLU A 85 2.88 6.54 -1.69
CA GLU A 85 2.62 7.84 -1.11
C GLU A 85 1.51 7.73 -0.08
N ILE A 86 1.73 8.32 1.09
CA ILE A 86 0.70 8.39 2.12
C ILE A 86 0.09 9.78 2.06
N VAL A 87 -1.21 9.81 1.74
CA VAL A 87 -1.93 11.08 1.56
C VAL A 87 -2.43 11.57 2.92
N GLU A 88 -2.17 12.82 3.21
CA GLU A 88 -2.61 13.43 4.48
C GLU A 88 -3.85 14.29 4.32
#